data_cb972f04b5984dfe09b249a6fd181f01
#
_entry.id   cb972f04b5984dfe09b249a6fd181f01
#
_cell.length_a   1.000
_cell.length_b   1.000
_cell.length_c   1.000
_cell.angle_alpha   90.00
_cell.angle_beta   90.00
_cell.angle_gamma   90.00
#
_symmetry.space_group_name_H-M   'P 1'
#
loop_
_entity.id
_entity.type
_entity.pdbx_description
1 polymer ?
#
loop_
_entity_poly.entity_id
_entity_poly.type
_entity_poly.pdbx_seq_one_letter_code
_entity_poly.pdbx_strand_id
1 'polypeptide(L)'
;MSNDSEAEETEPVEEDAADEEPESGFQSGDVVKLAYTARTVDGAQLVDTTDEEVAADEGIDTDQQDWGPRTIVLGEGHIFPDVEQDIFGKEVGDEGTVAVSAEDAFGEYEEDQVRTVSKDKIGEDDRYPGAQVQIDGEQGRVETIIGGRARVDFNHPLAGEAVEYEYEIVSEVTDREEKAQGILSLMLDVELDVWFEDETVEEEQLVESEASDDASDEGGDAAQAEYETVEVEKDTLYIEATPQLTMNQQWMMGKQQIAQQLTQLLGVDRIIVQEEIGGGGMGMPGMMGGGMGGLEEQLEDADADAEEIAEELENAGE
;
A
#
# COMPACT_ATOMS: atom_id res chain seq x y z
N MET A 1 -55.72 -46.48 -31.22
CA MET A 1 -54.41 -46.18 -31.78
C MET A 1 -53.84 -45.09 -30.91
N SER A 2 -53.07 -45.54 -29.93
CA SER A 2 -52.40 -44.71 -28.95
C SER A 2 -51.15 -44.12 -29.60
N ASN A 3 -50.94 -42.85 -29.41
CA ASN A 3 -49.70 -42.20 -29.78
C ASN A 3 -49.07 -41.67 -28.47
N ASP A 4 -48.16 -42.47 -27.97
CA ASP A 4 -47.26 -42.07 -26.87
C ASP A 4 -46.27 -41.03 -27.43
N SER A 5 -46.30 -39.84 -26.86
CA SER A 5 -45.26 -38.83 -27.03
C SER A 5 -44.36 -38.91 -25.82
N GLU A 6 -43.21 -39.54 -26.00
CA GLU A 6 -42.12 -39.45 -25.05
C GLU A 6 -41.59 -37.99 -24.99
N ALA A 7 -41.71 -37.41 -23.81
CA ALA A 7 -41.03 -36.14 -23.50
C ALA A 7 -39.59 -36.48 -23.06
N GLU A 8 -38.62 -36.08 -23.87
CA GLU A 8 -37.22 -36.06 -23.46
C GLU A 8 -37.06 -34.98 -22.38
N GLU A 9 -36.79 -35.45 -21.16
CA GLU A 9 -36.25 -34.60 -20.10
C GLU A 9 -34.82 -34.23 -20.47
N THR A 10 -34.63 -32.97 -20.83
CA THR A 10 -33.30 -32.34 -20.90
C THR A 10 -32.90 -32.00 -19.47
N GLU A 11 -31.95 -32.76 -18.92
CA GLU A 11 -31.25 -32.41 -17.69
C GLU A 11 -30.52 -31.07 -17.91
N PRO A 12 -30.53 -30.13 -16.94
CA PRO A 12 -29.69 -28.94 -17.01
C PRO A 12 -28.23 -29.38 -16.83
N VAL A 13 -27.42 -29.11 -17.83
CA VAL A 13 -25.96 -29.16 -17.73
C VAL A 13 -25.58 -28.04 -16.78
N GLU A 14 -25.22 -28.36 -15.56
CA GLU A 14 -24.50 -27.45 -14.67
C GLU A 14 -23.12 -27.25 -15.32
N GLU A 15 -22.92 -26.10 -15.98
CA GLU A 15 -21.60 -25.59 -16.29
C GLU A 15 -20.94 -25.13 -14.98
N ASP A 16 -20.36 -26.08 -14.29
CA ASP A 16 -19.32 -25.83 -13.29
C ASP A 16 -18.02 -25.61 -14.09
N ALA A 17 -17.90 -24.41 -14.67
CA ALA A 17 -16.63 -23.92 -15.16
C ALA A 17 -15.82 -23.54 -13.92
N ALA A 18 -15.23 -24.54 -13.25
CA ALA A 18 -14.09 -24.30 -12.39
C ALA A 18 -13.01 -23.66 -13.28
N ASP A 19 -12.56 -22.47 -12.93
CA ASP A 19 -11.36 -21.85 -13.46
C ASP A 19 -10.19 -22.82 -13.14
N GLU A 20 -9.94 -23.76 -14.07
CA GLU A 20 -8.75 -24.60 -14.01
C GLU A 20 -7.58 -23.74 -14.48
N GLU A 21 -6.73 -23.32 -13.54
CA GLU A 21 -5.46 -22.67 -13.86
C GLU A 21 -4.67 -23.52 -14.87
N PRO A 22 -3.99 -22.90 -15.87
CA PRO A 22 -3.23 -23.66 -16.86
C PRO A 22 -2.11 -24.47 -16.19
N GLU A 23 -1.86 -25.69 -16.66
CA GLU A 23 -0.81 -26.59 -16.12
C GLU A 23 0.63 -26.08 -16.38
N SER A 24 0.80 -25.01 -17.17
CA SER A 24 2.11 -24.42 -17.51
C SER A 24 1.97 -22.91 -17.72
N GLY A 25 3.07 -22.16 -17.55
CA GLY A 25 3.09 -20.71 -17.60
C GLY A 25 2.76 -20.07 -16.26
N PHE A 26 2.53 -18.79 -16.24
CA PHE A 26 2.24 -18.04 -15.02
C PHE A 26 0.92 -18.44 -14.38
N GLN A 27 0.92 -18.47 -13.05
CA GLN A 27 -0.20 -18.87 -12.20
C GLN A 27 -0.44 -17.82 -11.10
N SER A 28 -1.55 -17.98 -10.37
CA SER A 28 -1.83 -17.16 -9.18
C SER A 28 -0.71 -17.30 -8.14
N GLY A 29 -0.28 -16.16 -7.58
CA GLY A 29 0.84 -16.06 -6.64
C GLY A 29 2.21 -15.84 -7.29
N ASP A 30 2.33 -16.00 -8.62
CA ASP A 30 3.55 -15.63 -9.33
C ASP A 30 3.73 -14.11 -9.36
N VAL A 31 4.99 -13.69 -9.34
CA VAL A 31 5.33 -12.26 -9.38
C VAL A 31 6.06 -11.95 -10.67
N VAL A 32 5.53 -11.01 -11.42
CA VAL A 32 6.04 -10.61 -12.73
C VAL A 32 6.31 -9.12 -12.79
N LYS A 33 7.24 -8.71 -13.65
CA LYS A 33 7.38 -7.32 -14.09
C LYS A 33 6.62 -7.13 -15.38
N LEU A 34 5.64 -6.24 -15.35
CA LEU A 34 4.74 -5.94 -16.46
C LEU A 34 4.99 -4.52 -16.96
N ALA A 35 5.30 -4.38 -18.23
CA ALA A 35 5.24 -3.11 -18.96
C ALA A 35 3.87 -3.01 -19.61
N TYR A 36 3.18 -1.88 -19.45
CA TYR A 36 1.85 -1.72 -20.02
C TYR A 36 1.48 -0.27 -20.31
N THR A 37 0.50 -0.12 -21.20
CA THR A 37 -0.21 1.14 -21.44
C THR A 37 -1.70 0.86 -21.53
N ALA A 38 -2.48 1.57 -20.72
CA ALA A 38 -3.93 1.46 -20.68
C ALA A 38 -4.58 2.74 -21.21
N ARG A 39 -5.54 2.59 -22.12
CA ARG A 39 -6.26 3.71 -22.74
C ARG A 39 -7.76 3.42 -22.80
N THR A 40 -8.58 4.48 -22.73
CA THR A 40 -10.03 4.31 -23.02
C THR A 40 -10.24 3.93 -24.47
N VAL A 41 -11.15 2.97 -24.71
CA VAL A 41 -11.44 2.46 -26.07
C VAL A 41 -12.00 3.55 -26.97
N ASP A 42 -12.97 4.34 -26.49
CA ASP A 42 -13.67 5.33 -27.31
C ASP A 42 -12.89 6.63 -27.53
N GLY A 43 -12.07 7.04 -26.58
CA GLY A 43 -11.36 8.33 -26.62
C GLY A 43 -9.84 8.24 -26.77
N ALA A 44 -9.25 7.03 -26.71
CA ALA A 44 -7.81 6.80 -26.63
C ALA A 44 -7.13 7.66 -25.54
N GLN A 45 -7.91 8.09 -24.52
CA GLN A 45 -7.38 8.82 -23.38
C GLN A 45 -6.48 7.90 -22.57
N LEU A 46 -5.27 8.36 -22.22
CA LEU A 46 -4.38 7.61 -21.34
C LEU A 46 -5.01 7.44 -19.96
N VAL A 47 -5.09 6.20 -19.49
CA VAL A 47 -5.58 5.82 -18.17
C VAL A 47 -4.41 5.59 -17.23
N ASP A 48 -3.45 4.75 -17.65
CA ASP A 48 -2.21 4.45 -16.92
C ASP A 48 -1.15 3.94 -17.89
N THR A 49 0.14 4.11 -17.55
CA THR A 49 1.24 3.58 -18.32
C THR A 49 2.49 3.41 -17.47
N THR A 50 3.32 2.46 -17.82
CA THR A 50 4.67 2.29 -17.29
C THR A 50 5.74 2.94 -18.16
N ASP A 51 5.36 3.49 -19.32
CA ASP A 51 6.26 4.10 -20.28
C ASP A 51 6.35 5.61 -20.06
N GLU A 52 7.57 6.08 -19.73
CA GLU A 52 7.85 7.49 -19.49
C GLU A 52 7.61 8.36 -20.73
N GLU A 53 7.93 7.87 -21.93
CA GLU A 53 7.74 8.65 -23.16
C GLU A 53 6.26 8.84 -23.45
N VAL A 54 5.45 7.81 -23.24
CA VAL A 54 3.98 7.88 -23.39
C VAL A 54 3.38 8.86 -22.39
N ALA A 55 3.82 8.84 -21.15
CA ALA A 55 3.36 9.75 -20.11
C ALA A 55 3.73 11.21 -20.41
N ALA A 56 4.96 11.44 -20.84
CA ALA A 56 5.45 12.78 -21.22
C ALA A 56 4.68 13.36 -22.42
N ASP A 57 4.37 12.53 -23.42
CA ASP A 57 3.59 12.94 -24.60
C ASP A 57 2.15 13.37 -24.25
N GLU A 58 1.57 12.79 -23.21
CA GLU A 58 0.26 13.17 -22.65
C GLU A 58 0.35 14.34 -21.66
N GLY A 59 1.57 14.87 -21.39
CA GLY A 59 1.81 16.04 -20.54
C GLY A 59 1.80 15.72 -19.04
N ILE A 60 2.02 14.48 -18.67
CA ILE A 60 2.21 14.06 -17.28
C ILE A 60 3.64 14.48 -16.87
N ASP A 61 3.78 15.00 -15.65
CA ASP A 61 5.08 15.33 -15.06
C ASP A 61 5.81 14.03 -14.69
N THR A 62 6.92 13.76 -15.39
CA THR A 62 7.67 12.51 -15.22
C THR A 62 8.80 12.61 -14.19
N ASP A 63 9.07 13.79 -13.64
CA ASP A 63 10.20 14.03 -12.72
C ASP A 63 9.96 13.49 -11.29
N GLN A 64 8.73 13.10 -10.94
CA GLN A 64 8.34 12.80 -9.56
C GLN A 64 8.08 11.32 -9.28
N GLN A 65 8.18 10.45 -10.28
CA GLN A 65 7.99 9.02 -10.08
C GLN A 65 8.97 8.20 -10.92
N ASP A 66 9.23 6.99 -10.46
CA ASP A 66 10.05 6.03 -11.18
C ASP A 66 9.22 5.35 -12.28
N TRP A 67 9.77 5.38 -13.51
CA TRP A 67 9.14 4.79 -14.69
C TRP A 67 9.77 3.44 -15.02
N GLY A 68 8.98 2.56 -15.58
CA GLY A 68 9.42 1.24 -16.00
C GLY A 68 8.45 0.14 -15.59
N PRO A 69 8.76 -1.11 -15.94
CA PRO A 69 7.89 -2.25 -15.67
C PRO A 69 7.55 -2.36 -14.18
N ARG A 70 6.26 -2.43 -13.86
CA ARG A 70 5.78 -2.59 -12.48
C ARG A 70 5.77 -4.05 -12.06
N THR A 71 6.13 -4.29 -10.82
CA THR A 71 6.00 -5.60 -10.19
C THR A 71 4.54 -5.86 -9.88
N ILE A 72 3.98 -6.97 -10.38
CA ILE A 72 2.59 -7.38 -10.18
C ILE A 72 2.58 -8.77 -9.56
N VAL A 73 1.78 -8.97 -8.52
CA VAL A 73 1.49 -10.30 -7.98
C VAL A 73 0.19 -10.77 -8.63
N LEU A 74 0.26 -11.83 -9.39
CA LEU A 74 -0.90 -12.39 -10.11
C LEU A 74 -1.89 -13.01 -9.12
N GLY A 75 -3.18 -12.75 -9.31
CA GLY A 75 -4.26 -13.23 -8.43
C GLY A 75 -4.55 -12.35 -7.22
N GLU A 76 -3.78 -11.27 -6.98
CA GLU A 76 -3.97 -10.37 -5.84
C GLU A 76 -4.74 -9.08 -6.20
N GLY A 77 -5.20 -8.95 -7.44
CA GLY A 77 -6.00 -7.81 -7.91
C GLY A 77 -5.20 -6.51 -8.07
N HIS A 78 -3.92 -6.62 -8.38
CA HIS A 78 -3.06 -5.47 -8.66
C HIS A 78 -3.31 -4.85 -10.05
N ILE A 79 -3.97 -5.60 -10.91
CA ILE A 79 -4.39 -5.21 -12.24
C ILE A 79 -5.82 -5.73 -12.46
N PHE A 80 -6.52 -5.29 -13.50
CA PHE A 80 -7.87 -5.78 -13.75
C PHE A 80 -7.90 -7.30 -13.95
N PRO A 81 -8.93 -7.99 -13.41
CA PRO A 81 -9.04 -9.45 -13.48
C PRO A 81 -8.96 -10.01 -14.89
N ASP A 82 -9.55 -9.31 -15.88
CA ASP A 82 -9.48 -9.73 -17.29
C ASP A 82 -8.05 -9.75 -17.83
N VAL A 83 -7.20 -8.82 -17.37
CA VAL A 83 -5.79 -8.77 -17.77
C VAL A 83 -5.01 -9.86 -17.06
N GLU A 84 -5.24 -10.09 -15.76
CA GLU A 84 -4.62 -11.20 -15.02
C GLU A 84 -4.96 -12.55 -15.69
N GLN A 85 -6.23 -12.74 -16.06
CA GLN A 85 -6.68 -13.96 -16.71
C GLN A 85 -6.01 -14.21 -18.06
N ASP A 86 -5.74 -13.15 -18.83
CA ASP A 86 -5.00 -13.25 -20.09
C ASP A 86 -3.50 -13.55 -19.89
N ILE A 87 -2.94 -13.18 -18.75
CA ILE A 87 -1.54 -13.46 -18.40
C ILE A 87 -1.34 -14.91 -17.98
N PHE A 88 -2.33 -15.54 -17.31
CA PHE A 88 -2.22 -16.94 -16.88
C PHE A 88 -1.90 -17.87 -18.06
N GLY A 89 -0.90 -18.73 -17.86
CA GLY A 89 -0.43 -19.66 -18.88
C GLY A 89 0.53 -19.06 -19.91
N LYS A 90 0.80 -17.75 -19.89
CA LYS A 90 1.82 -17.11 -20.73
C LYS A 90 3.21 -17.27 -20.12
N GLU A 91 4.23 -16.85 -20.89
CA GLU A 91 5.65 -16.91 -20.50
C GLU A 91 6.29 -15.51 -20.60
N VAL A 92 7.49 -15.36 -20.04
CA VAL A 92 8.29 -14.13 -20.16
C VAL A 92 8.52 -13.78 -21.64
N GLY A 93 8.26 -12.52 -21.99
CA GLY A 93 8.37 -11.99 -23.34
C GLY A 93 7.09 -12.08 -24.17
N ASP A 94 6.01 -12.65 -23.60
CA ASP A 94 4.70 -12.62 -24.25
C ASP A 94 4.05 -11.24 -24.08
N GLU A 95 3.32 -10.86 -25.12
CA GLU A 95 2.54 -9.62 -25.19
C GLU A 95 1.04 -9.96 -25.21
N GLY A 96 0.22 -8.98 -24.80
CA GLY A 96 -1.22 -9.10 -24.85
C GLY A 96 -1.90 -7.78 -25.06
N THR A 97 -3.13 -7.86 -25.59
CA THR A 97 -4.06 -6.72 -25.67
C THR A 97 -5.41 -7.18 -25.16
N VAL A 98 -5.89 -6.57 -24.09
CA VAL A 98 -7.13 -6.95 -23.40
C VAL A 98 -8.04 -5.74 -23.30
N ALA A 99 -9.30 -5.91 -23.72
CA ALA A 99 -10.33 -4.90 -23.52
C ALA A 99 -11.13 -5.25 -22.26
N VAL A 100 -11.05 -4.37 -21.27
CA VAL A 100 -11.80 -4.46 -20.00
C VAL A 100 -13.09 -3.66 -20.17
N SER A 101 -14.23 -4.25 -19.84
CA SER A 101 -15.53 -3.57 -19.95
C SER A 101 -15.62 -2.39 -18.99
N ALA A 102 -16.55 -1.45 -19.24
CA ALA A 102 -16.77 -0.34 -18.32
C ALA A 102 -17.17 -0.83 -16.92
N GLU A 103 -17.98 -1.90 -16.84
CA GLU A 103 -18.47 -2.49 -15.60
C GLU A 103 -17.29 -3.05 -14.75
N ASP A 104 -16.36 -3.75 -15.40
CA ASP A 104 -15.20 -4.39 -14.74
C ASP A 104 -14.04 -3.42 -14.51
N ALA A 105 -14.00 -2.29 -15.25
CA ALA A 105 -12.99 -1.25 -15.09
C ALA A 105 -13.38 -0.24 -13.98
N PHE A 106 -14.11 0.81 -14.34
CA PHE A 106 -14.46 1.92 -13.44
C PHE A 106 -15.95 2.03 -13.14
N GLY A 107 -16.73 1.01 -13.49
CA GLY A 107 -18.17 0.97 -13.35
C GLY A 107 -18.92 1.66 -14.49
N GLU A 108 -20.19 1.32 -14.63
CA GLU A 108 -21.08 1.97 -15.57
C GLU A 108 -21.37 3.42 -15.12
N TYR A 109 -21.66 4.29 -16.08
CA TYR A 109 -22.10 5.65 -15.78
C TYR A 109 -23.53 5.63 -15.24
N GLU A 110 -23.72 6.16 -14.02
CA GLU A 110 -25.03 6.20 -13.33
C GLU A 110 -25.59 7.62 -13.35
N GLU A 111 -26.71 7.83 -14.03
CA GLU A 111 -27.39 9.14 -14.10
C GLU A 111 -27.87 9.64 -12.73
N ASP A 112 -28.13 8.77 -11.77
CA ASP A 112 -28.59 9.10 -10.42
C ASP A 112 -27.42 9.56 -9.52
N GLN A 113 -26.19 9.30 -9.88
CA GLN A 113 -24.99 9.89 -9.26
C GLN A 113 -24.81 11.37 -9.66
N VAL A 114 -25.51 11.86 -10.68
CA VAL A 114 -25.51 13.28 -11.01
C VAL A 114 -26.59 14.02 -10.22
N ARG A 115 -26.17 14.65 -9.12
CA ARG A 115 -27.07 15.21 -8.12
C ARG A 115 -27.04 16.73 -8.10
N THR A 116 -28.17 17.34 -7.73
CA THR A 116 -28.27 18.80 -7.52
C THR A 116 -28.15 19.12 -6.03
N VAL A 117 -27.11 19.83 -5.68
CA VAL A 117 -26.79 20.23 -4.31
C VAL A 117 -26.88 21.76 -4.12
N SER A 118 -26.94 22.24 -2.86
CA SER A 118 -26.79 23.66 -2.58
C SER A 118 -25.36 24.11 -2.89
N LYS A 119 -25.19 25.25 -3.55
CA LYS A 119 -23.84 25.81 -3.80
C LYS A 119 -23.12 26.17 -2.49
N ASP A 120 -23.84 26.28 -1.37
CA ASP A 120 -23.24 26.59 -0.06
C ASP A 120 -22.43 25.42 0.52
N LYS A 121 -22.64 24.19 -0.02
CA LYS A 121 -21.81 23.02 0.29
C LYS A 121 -20.47 22.99 -0.47
N ILE A 122 -20.30 23.92 -1.41
CA ILE A 122 -19.10 24.04 -2.25
C ILE A 122 -18.32 25.25 -1.79
N GLY A 123 -16.99 25.11 -1.63
CA GLY A 123 -16.08 26.21 -1.33
C GLY A 123 -16.23 27.35 -2.33
N GLU A 124 -16.07 28.61 -1.89
CA GLU A 124 -16.28 29.76 -2.77
C GLU A 124 -15.37 29.74 -3.98
N ASP A 125 -14.15 29.23 -3.79
CA ASP A 125 -13.11 29.14 -4.83
C ASP A 125 -13.39 28.00 -5.85
N ASP A 126 -14.20 27.00 -5.47
CA ASP A 126 -14.52 25.84 -6.31
C ASP A 126 -15.87 25.95 -7.04
N ARG A 127 -16.50 27.15 -6.99
CA ARG A 127 -17.82 27.39 -7.59
C ARG A 127 -17.74 27.69 -9.09
N TYR A 128 -17.14 26.78 -9.86
CA TYR A 128 -17.07 26.87 -11.32
C TYR A 128 -17.23 25.48 -11.97
N PRO A 129 -17.73 25.42 -13.21
CA PRO A 129 -17.83 24.15 -13.94
C PRO A 129 -16.47 23.49 -14.12
N GLY A 130 -16.39 22.19 -13.85
CA GLY A 130 -15.15 21.41 -13.91
C GLY A 130 -14.39 21.32 -12.58
N ALA A 131 -14.75 22.10 -11.55
CA ALA A 131 -14.12 22.02 -10.24
C ALA A 131 -14.37 20.65 -9.59
N GLN A 132 -13.33 20.11 -8.94
CA GLN A 132 -13.45 18.93 -8.08
C GLN A 132 -13.86 19.39 -6.69
N VAL A 133 -14.85 18.73 -6.11
CA VAL A 133 -15.43 19.09 -4.83
C VAL A 133 -15.65 17.85 -3.97
N GLN A 134 -15.59 18.01 -2.67
CA GLN A 134 -15.99 16.98 -1.72
C GLN A 134 -17.25 17.41 -0.99
N ILE A 135 -18.32 16.63 -1.10
CA ILE A 135 -19.62 16.95 -0.51
C ILE A 135 -20.12 15.74 0.27
N ASP A 136 -20.36 15.93 1.56
CA ASP A 136 -20.84 14.89 2.48
C ASP A 136 -19.91 13.65 2.54
N GLY A 137 -18.62 13.83 2.22
CA GLY A 137 -17.61 12.75 2.18
C GLY A 137 -17.40 12.13 0.81
N GLU A 138 -18.26 12.44 -0.18
CA GLU A 138 -18.15 11.94 -1.56
C GLU A 138 -17.44 12.98 -2.44
N GLN A 139 -16.52 12.51 -3.28
CA GLN A 139 -15.86 13.33 -4.28
C GLN A 139 -16.74 13.45 -5.51
N GLY A 140 -16.80 14.64 -6.10
CA GLY A 140 -17.57 14.88 -7.30
C GLY A 140 -17.02 16.04 -8.12
N ARG A 141 -17.49 16.16 -9.36
CA ARG A 141 -17.13 17.22 -10.30
C ARG A 141 -18.32 18.13 -10.57
N VAL A 142 -18.13 19.43 -10.45
CA VAL A 142 -19.16 20.41 -10.74
C VAL A 142 -19.41 20.47 -12.24
N GLU A 143 -20.63 20.14 -12.69
CA GLU A 143 -21.02 20.31 -14.11
C GLU A 143 -21.51 21.72 -14.39
N THR A 144 -22.46 22.21 -13.57
CA THR A 144 -23.05 23.55 -13.75
C THR A 144 -23.48 24.16 -12.43
N ILE A 145 -23.50 25.49 -12.37
CA ILE A 145 -24.00 26.24 -11.22
C ILE A 145 -25.04 27.24 -11.70
N ILE A 146 -26.29 27.13 -11.22
CA ILE A 146 -27.38 27.99 -11.56
C ILE A 146 -28.19 28.39 -10.32
N GLY A 147 -28.35 29.67 -10.08
CA GLY A 147 -29.31 30.21 -9.12
C GLY A 147 -29.15 29.72 -7.67
N GLY A 148 -27.94 29.44 -7.18
CA GLY A 148 -27.69 28.98 -5.83
C GLY A 148 -27.70 27.44 -5.67
N ARG A 149 -27.80 26.71 -6.77
CA ARG A 149 -27.66 25.27 -6.83
C ARG A 149 -26.56 24.90 -7.81
N ALA A 150 -25.86 23.81 -7.51
CA ALA A 150 -24.87 23.20 -8.37
C ALA A 150 -25.33 21.79 -8.77
N ARG A 151 -25.17 21.44 -10.02
CA ARG A 151 -25.25 20.07 -10.50
C ARG A 151 -23.86 19.49 -10.40
N VAL A 152 -23.72 18.41 -9.66
CA VAL A 152 -22.45 17.75 -9.37
C VAL A 152 -22.57 16.30 -9.78
N ASP A 153 -21.60 15.84 -10.55
CA ASP A 153 -21.41 14.46 -10.95
C ASP A 153 -20.49 13.76 -9.95
N PHE A 154 -20.96 12.70 -9.33
CA PHE A 154 -20.24 11.89 -8.35
C PHE A 154 -19.79 10.54 -8.95
N ASN A 155 -20.01 10.31 -10.27
CA ASN A 155 -19.44 9.17 -10.95
C ASN A 155 -17.91 9.24 -10.94
N HIS A 156 -17.27 8.07 -11.07
CA HIS A 156 -15.84 8.05 -11.37
C HIS A 156 -15.58 8.80 -12.68
N PRO A 157 -14.45 9.54 -12.81
CA PRO A 157 -14.16 10.30 -14.05
C PRO A 157 -14.15 9.49 -15.34
N LEU A 158 -13.91 8.18 -15.25
CA LEU A 158 -13.90 7.22 -16.36
C LEU A 158 -15.08 6.22 -16.32
N ALA A 159 -16.12 6.48 -15.51
CA ALA A 159 -17.31 5.62 -15.49
C ALA A 159 -17.99 5.58 -16.86
N GLY A 160 -18.36 4.39 -17.28
CA GLY A 160 -18.93 4.13 -18.60
C GLY A 160 -17.91 3.95 -19.72
N GLU A 161 -16.62 4.14 -19.46
CA GLU A 161 -15.56 3.96 -20.44
C GLU A 161 -14.92 2.57 -20.30
N ALA A 162 -14.91 1.81 -21.39
CA ALA A 162 -14.12 0.58 -21.49
C ALA A 162 -12.64 0.93 -21.67
N VAL A 163 -11.75 0.09 -21.14
CA VAL A 163 -10.30 0.31 -21.16
C VAL A 163 -9.62 -0.80 -21.94
N GLU A 164 -8.71 -0.44 -22.84
CA GLU A 164 -7.83 -1.36 -23.53
C GLU A 164 -6.45 -1.33 -22.88
N TYR A 165 -5.97 -2.51 -22.49
CA TYR A 165 -4.62 -2.74 -21.98
C TYR A 165 -3.76 -3.38 -23.04
N GLU A 166 -2.66 -2.72 -23.39
CA GLU A 166 -1.55 -3.31 -24.13
C GLU A 166 -0.42 -3.58 -23.14
N TYR A 167 0.07 -4.81 -23.05
CA TYR A 167 1.09 -5.17 -22.08
C TYR A 167 2.15 -6.14 -22.65
N GLU A 168 3.30 -6.17 -22.00
CA GLU A 168 4.41 -7.11 -22.21
C GLU A 168 4.87 -7.66 -20.84
N ILE A 169 5.06 -8.98 -20.74
CA ILE A 169 5.61 -9.63 -19.56
C ILE A 169 7.14 -9.59 -19.67
N VAL A 170 7.76 -8.63 -18.99
CA VAL A 170 9.20 -8.34 -19.14
C VAL A 170 10.07 -9.39 -18.46
N SER A 171 9.71 -9.79 -17.24
CA SER A 171 10.45 -10.79 -16.46
C SER A 171 9.59 -11.38 -15.35
N GLU A 172 9.97 -12.58 -14.91
CA GLU A 172 9.52 -13.16 -13.65
C GLU A 172 10.41 -12.67 -12.51
N VAL A 173 9.82 -12.40 -11.34
CA VAL A 173 10.55 -12.02 -10.13
C VAL A 173 10.67 -13.25 -9.24
N THR A 174 11.84 -13.90 -9.25
CA THR A 174 12.12 -15.12 -8.48
C THR A 174 12.95 -14.85 -7.23
N ASP A 175 13.70 -13.77 -7.21
CA ASP A 175 14.49 -13.35 -6.06
C ASP A 175 13.59 -12.87 -4.92
N ARG A 176 13.81 -13.37 -3.70
CA ARG A 176 12.94 -13.08 -2.54
C ARG A 176 12.99 -11.62 -2.10
N GLU A 177 14.17 -11.00 -2.16
CA GLU A 177 14.34 -9.61 -1.76
C GLU A 177 13.68 -8.68 -2.79
N GLU A 178 13.92 -8.93 -4.09
CA GLU A 178 13.28 -8.20 -5.17
C GLU A 178 11.74 -8.36 -5.14
N LYS A 179 11.25 -9.57 -4.85
CA LYS A 179 9.82 -9.84 -4.67
C LYS A 179 9.23 -9.02 -3.52
N ALA A 180 9.88 -9.02 -2.37
CA ALA A 180 9.45 -8.27 -1.20
C ALA A 180 9.46 -6.75 -1.44
N GLN A 181 10.52 -6.24 -2.07
CA GLN A 181 10.62 -4.83 -2.47
C GLN A 181 9.50 -4.42 -3.42
N GLY A 182 9.25 -5.22 -4.45
CA GLY A 182 8.19 -4.97 -5.43
C GLY A 182 6.80 -4.94 -4.80
N ILE A 183 6.49 -5.90 -3.92
CA ILE A 183 5.21 -5.95 -3.19
C ILE A 183 5.06 -4.72 -2.28
N LEU A 184 6.10 -4.37 -1.53
CA LEU A 184 6.08 -3.18 -0.66
C LEU A 184 5.90 -1.88 -1.46
N SER A 185 6.59 -1.76 -2.60
CA SER A 185 6.42 -0.61 -3.49
C SER A 185 5.00 -0.49 -4.02
N LEU A 186 4.37 -1.61 -4.42
CA LEU A 186 2.95 -1.62 -4.83
C LEU A 186 2.00 -1.16 -3.73
N MET A 187 2.25 -1.60 -2.48
CA MET A 187 1.35 -1.33 -1.35
C MET A 187 1.52 0.07 -0.77
N LEU A 188 2.73 0.62 -0.82
CA LEU A 188 3.11 1.82 -0.07
C LEU A 188 3.56 2.98 -0.96
N ASP A 189 3.81 2.72 -2.24
CA ASP A 189 4.41 3.70 -3.18
C ASP A 189 5.73 4.27 -2.65
N VAL A 190 6.55 3.39 -2.02
CA VAL A 190 7.86 3.71 -1.43
C VAL A 190 8.84 2.60 -1.72
N GLU A 191 10.03 2.93 -2.17
CA GLU A 191 11.15 1.99 -2.28
C GLU A 191 11.80 1.78 -0.91
N LEU A 192 11.95 0.51 -0.51
CA LEU A 192 12.49 0.11 0.79
C LEU A 192 13.57 -0.94 0.63
N ASP A 193 14.64 -0.83 1.39
CA ASP A 193 15.63 -1.88 1.50
C ASP A 193 15.11 -2.97 2.44
N VAL A 194 15.22 -4.22 1.98
CA VAL A 194 14.78 -5.40 2.72
C VAL A 194 15.82 -6.50 2.62
N TRP A 195 15.83 -7.39 3.61
CA TRP A 195 16.63 -8.61 3.61
C TRP A 195 15.97 -9.70 4.44
N PHE A 196 16.41 -10.94 4.29
CA PHE A 196 15.88 -12.08 5.02
C PHE A 196 16.96 -12.68 5.91
N GLU A 197 16.59 -13.07 7.13
CA GLU A 197 17.46 -13.80 8.06
C GLU A 197 16.68 -14.93 8.75
N ASP A 198 17.32 -16.09 8.86
CA ASP A 198 16.84 -17.18 9.69
C ASP A 198 17.30 -16.96 11.12
N GLU A 199 16.38 -16.79 12.06
CA GLU A 199 16.69 -16.54 13.44
C GLU A 199 16.13 -17.62 14.36
N THR A 200 16.94 -18.03 15.35
CA THR A 200 16.47 -18.89 16.42
C THR A 200 15.92 -18.04 17.55
N VAL A 201 14.63 -18.17 17.83
CA VAL A 201 13.93 -17.46 18.91
C VAL A 201 13.44 -18.45 19.96
N GLU A 202 13.44 -18.03 21.22
CA GLU A 202 12.87 -18.80 22.31
C GLU A 202 11.38 -18.47 22.42
N GLU A 203 10.51 -19.49 22.30
CA GLU A 203 9.06 -19.37 22.47
C GLU A 203 8.59 -20.22 23.64
N GLU A 204 7.68 -19.68 24.45
CA GLU A 204 6.98 -20.43 25.47
C GLU A 204 5.81 -21.19 24.86
N GLN A 205 5.89 -22.53 24.83
CA GLN A 205 4.82 -23.40 24.40
C GLN A 205 4.12 -24.03 25.59
N LEU A 206 2.79 -24.10 25.50
CA LEU A 206 1.97 -24.80 26.47
C LEU A 206 2.24 -26.30 26.37
N VAL A 207 2.78 -26.91 27.44
CA VAL A 207 2.90 -28.34 27.53
C VAL A 207 1.52 -28.90 27.87
N GLU A 208 0.88 -29.60 26.93
CA GLU A 208 -0.27 -30.44 27.27
C GLU A 208 0.22 -31.56 28.20
N SER A 209 0.05 -31.39 29.52
CA SER A 209 0.24 -32.50 30.44
C SER A 209 -0.75 -33.62 30.02
N GLU A 210 -0.20 -34.78 29.62
CA GLU A 210 -0.99 -35.99 29.46
C GLU A 210 -1.73 -36.21 30.78
N ALA A 211 -3.03 -35.87 30.78
CA ALA A 211 -3.91 -36.12 31.90
C ALA A 211 -3.86 -37.63 32.16
N SER A 212 -3.16 -38.02 33.20
CA SER A 212 -3.23 -39.36 33.73
C SER A 212 -4.68 -39.63 34.13
N ASP A 213 -5.28 -40.60 33.51
CA ASP A 213 -6.66 -41.07 33.63
C ASP A 213 -6.92 -41.69 35.02
N ASP A 214 -6.54 -40.97 36.09
CA ASP A 214 -6.80 -41.40 37.47
C ASP A 214 -7.05 -40.17 38.40
N ALA A 215 -8.16 -39.47 38.16
CA ALA A 215 -8.62 -38.40 39.06
C ALA A 215 -9.96 -38.78 39.67
N SER A 216 -9.90 -39.47 40.82
CA SER A 216 -10.97 -39.45 41.79
C SER A 216 -10.95 -38.16 42.59
N ASP A 217 -11.96 -37.32 42.34
CA ASP A 217 -12.67 -36.47 43.31
C ASP A 217 -11.92 -35.61 44.34
N GLU A 218 -12.34 -34.37 44.39
CA GLU A 218 -12.22 -33.33 45.41
C GLU A 218 -11.07 -32.31 45.28
N GLY A 219 -11.43 -31.11 44.87
CA GLY A 219 -10.71 -29.87 45.21
C GLY A 219 -10.19 -29.09 43.98
N GLY A 220 -10.97 -28.08 43.55
CA GLY A 220 -10.57 -27.16 42.51
C GLY A 220 -9.26 -26.44 42.83
N ASP A 221 -8.21 -26.89 42.19
CA ASP A 221 -7.02 -26.06 41.95
C ASP A 221 -6.89 -25.93 40.43
N ALA A 222 -6.86 -24.68 39.97
CA ALA A 222 -6.73 -24.39 38.54
C ALA A 222 -5.45 -25.10 38.05
N ALA A 223 -5.59 -26.00 37.07
CA ALA A 223 -4.45 -26.62 36.43
C ALA A 223 -3.48 -25.52 36.00
N GLN A 224 -2.33 -25.45 36.65
CA GLN A 224 -1.26 -24.56 36.25
C GLN A 224 -0.80 -25.04 34.89
N ALA A 225 -1.05 -24.21 33.86
CA ALA A 225 -0.51 -24.43 32.55
C ALA A 225 1.01 -24.44 32.67
N GLU A 226 1.64 -25.58 32.38
CA GLU A 226 3.10 -25.67 32.32
C GLU A 226 3.54 -25.18 30.95
N TYR A 227 4.43 -24.18 30.94
CA TYR A 227 5.06 -23.64 29.74
C TYR A 227 6.48 -24.17 29.65
N GLU A 228 6.86 -24.64 28.49
CA GLU A 228 8.24 -25.00 28.19
C GLU A 228 8.80 -24.02 27.17
N THR A 229 10.00 -23.54 27.40
CA THR A 229 10.72 -22.69 26.44
C THR A 229 11.36 -23.60 25.39
N VAL A 230 10.95 -23.43 24.14
CA VAL A 230 11.51 -24.13 22.99
C VAL A 230 12.19 -23.16 22.05
N GLU A 231 13.32 -23.60 21.48
CA GLU A 231 13.98 -22.84 20.41
C GLU A 231 13.29 -23.17 19.09
N VAL A 232 12.82 -22.11 18.39
CA VAL A 232 12.15 -22.21 17.08
C VAL A 232 12.93 -21.38 16.08
N GLU A 233 13.25 -21.95 14.93
CA GLU A 233 13.80 -21.21 13.81
C GLU A 233 12.66 -20.41 13.13
N LYS A 234 12.88 -19.12 12.89
CA LYS A 234 11.97 -18.19 12.26
C LYS A 234 12.61 -17.57 11.04
N ASP A 235 11.96 -17.72 9.90
CA ASP A 235 12.30 -16.97 8.69
C ASP A 235 11.79 -15.53 8.85
N THR A 236 12.69 -14.57 8.93
CA THR A 236 12.38 -13.18 9.29
C THR A 236 12.69 -12.25 8.12
N LEU A 237 11.68 -11.48 7.68
CA LEU A 237 11.86 -10.36 6.76
C LEU A 237 12.20 -9.10 7.57
N TYR A 238 13.32 -8.49 7.26
CA TYR A 238 13.72 -7.18 7.77
C TYR A 238 13.39 -6.11 6.74
N ILE A 239 12.84 -5.00 7.20
CA ILE A 239 12.52 -3.81 6.40
C ILE A 239 13.23 -2.62 7.03
N GLU A 240 14.05 -1.90 6.26
CA GLU A 240 14.67 -0.67 6.73
C GLU A 240 13.62 0.46 6.78
N ALA A 241 13.45 1.04 7.98
CA ALA A 241 12.53 2.15 8.18
C ALA A 241 13.13 3.45 7.68
N THR A 242 12.68 3.90 6.53
CA THR A 242 13.02 5.23 5.99
C THR A 242 12.10 6.32 6.55
N PRO A 243 12.49 7.61 6.51
CA PRO A 243 11.58 8.71 6.83
C PRO A 243 10.31 8.71 5.98
N GLN A 244 10.39 8.26 4.72
CA GLN A 244 9.22 8.12 3.84
C GLN A 244 8.24 7.07 4.36
N LEU A 245 8.74 5.89 4.79
CA LEU A 245 7.90 4.84 5.39
C LEU A 245 7.24 5.33 6.68
N THR A 246 7.99 5.96 7.58
CA THR A 246 7.48 6.41 8.88
C THR A 246 6.43 7.51 8.75
N MET A 247 6.47 8.32 7.68
CA MET A 247 5.50 9.36 7.37
C MET A 247 4.37 8.87 6.45
N ASN A 248 4.46 7.66 5.90
CA ASN A 248 3.46 7.11 5.00
C ASN A 248 2.15 6.82 5.75
N GLN A 249 1.06 7.39 5.28
CA GLN A 249 -0.24 7.29 5.95
C GLN A 249 -0.81 5.87 5.91
N GLN A 250 -0.63 5.14 4.80
CA GLN A 250 -1.08 3.75 4.67
C GLN A 250 -0.34 2.85 5.66
N TRP A 251 0.99 3.03 5.78
CA TRP A 251 1.79 2.32 6.76
C TRP A 251 1.33 2.59 8.19
N MET A 252 1.16 3.86 8.57
CA MET A 252 0.76 4.23 9.94
C MET A 252 -0.60 3.63 10.34
N MET A 253 -1.55 3.56 9.40
CA MET A 253 -2.91 3.07 9.66
C MET A 253 -3.07 1.57 9.44
N GLY A 254 -2.30 0.97 8.52
CA GLY A 254 -2.50 -0.37 8.01
C GLY A 254 -1.35 -1.37 8.26
N LYS A 255 -0.31 -1.01 9.00
CA LYS A 255 0.90 -1.85 9.15
C LYS A 255 0.66 -3.31 9.57
N GLN A 256 -0.37 -3.58 10.36
CA GLN A 256 -0.72 -4.95 10.75
C GLN A 256 -1.30 -5.75 9.57
N GLN A 257 -2.14 -5.13 8.78
CA GLN A 257 -2.72 -5.74 7.58
C GLN A 257 -1.64 -5.98 6.52
N ILE A 258 -0.78 -5.00 6.29
CA ILE A 258 0.37 -5.10 5.38
C ILE A 258 1.29 -6.24 5.82
N ALA A 259 1.62 -6.33 7.10
CA ALA A 259 2.45 -7.40 7.63
C ALA A 259 1.82 -8.79 7.43
N GLN A 260 0.52 -8.94 7.66
CA GLN A 260 -0.18 -10.20 7.42
C GLN A 260 -0.15 -10.60 5.95
N GLN A 261 -0.38 -9.66 5.05
CA GLN A 261 -0.34 -9.90 3.61
C GLN A 261 1.07 -10.28 3.14
N LEU A 262 2.11 -9.57 3.59
CA LEU A 262 3.51 -9.91 3.31
C LEU A 262 3.88 -11.31 3.84
N THR A 263 3.46 -11.64 5.08
CA THR A 263 3.69 -12.96 5.66
C THR A 263 3.09 -14.06 4.79
N GLN A 264 1.88 -13.85 4.29
CA GLN A 264 1.19 -14.80 3.42
C GLN A 264 1.84 -14.92 2.05
N LEU A 265 2.18 -13.79 1.41
CA LEU A 265 2.74 -13.76 0.05
C LEU A 265 4.21 -14.24 -0.02
N LEU A 266 4.99 -13.97 1.02
CA LEU A 266 6.41 -14.30 1.07
C LEU A 266 6.72 -15.57 1.84
N GLY A 267 5.75 -16.10 2.59
CA GLY A 267 5.89 -17.30 3.39
C GLY A 267 6.84 -17.12 4.58
N VAL A 268 6.97 -15.91 5.11
CA VAL A 268 7.83 -15.60 6.26
C VAL A 268 7.08 -15.77 7.58
N ASP A 269 7.80 -16.11 8.65
CA ASP A 269 7.21 -16.27 9.99
C ASP A 269 7.09 -14.94 10.73
N ARG A 270 7.96 -13.99 10.42
CA ARG A 270 8.07 -12.73 11.16
C ARG A 270 8.54 -11.59 10.26
N ILE A 271 8.06 -10.38 10.57
CA ILE A 271 8.50 -9.13 9.92
C ILE A 271 9.02 -8.20 11.00
N ILE A 272 10.23 -7.68 10.80
CA ILE A 272 10.85 -6.69 11.66
C ILE A 272 11.10 -5.42 10.84
N VAL A 273 10.62 -4.30 11.35
CA VAL A 273 10.94 -2.99 10.79
C VAL A 273 12.01 -2.37 11.65
N GLN A 274 13.18 -2.16 11.06
CA GLN A 274 14.37 -1.68 11.77
C GLN A 274 14.62 -0.21 11.42
N GLU A 275 14.60 0.65 12.43
CA GLU A 275 14.95 2.06 12.28
C GLU A 275 16.39 2.28 12.74
N GLU A 276 17.25 2.77 11.85
CA GLU A 276 18.58 3.24 12.23
C GLU A 276 18.52 4.69 12.73
N ILE A 277 18.58 4.85 14.04
CA ILE A 277 18.78 6.17 14.63
C ILE A 277 20.28 6.43 14.66
N GLY A 278 20.83 6.92 13.56
CA GLY A 278 22.22 7.30 13.48
C GLY A 278 22.53 8.38 14.51
N GLY A 279 23.50 8.14 15.42
CA GLY A 279 24.09 9.16 16.28
C GLY A 279 24.96 10.19 15.53
N GLY A 280 24.85 10.24 14.20
CA GLY A 280 25.37 11.28 13.34
C GLY A 280 24.41 12.45 13.41
N GLY A 281 24.74 13.41 14.26
CA GLY A 281 23.98 14.63 14.43
C GLY A 281 23.47 15.15 13.13
N MET A 282 22.21 15.56 13.11
CA MET A 282 21.79 16.64 12.24
C MET A 282 22.79 17.78 12.43
N GLY A 283 23.83 17.78 11.63
CA GLY A 283 24.65 18.93 11.42
C GLY A 283 23.73 19.98 10.83
N MET A 284 23.10 20.75 11.70
CA MET A 284 22.82 22.13 11.33
C MET A 284 24.21 22.70 11.01
N PRO A 285 24.54 22.94 9.74
CA PRO A 285 25.79 23.60 9.43
C PRO A 285 25.59 25.04 9.88
N GLY A 286 26.07 25.37 11.06
CA GLY A 286 26.27 26.73 11.44
C GLY A 286 25.60 27.28 12.69
N MET A 287 25.07 26.46 13.64
CA MET A 287 24.50 27.09 14.84
C MET A 287 24.88 26.46 16.20
N MET A 288 25.79 25.48 16.25
CA MET A 288 26.27 24.95 17.53
C MET A 288 27.76 24.56 17.55
N GLY A 289 28.55 25.13 16.64
CA GLY A 289 30.03 25.04 16.64
C GLY A 289 30.72 26.24 17.31
N GLY A 290 29.99 27.04 18.08
CA GLY A 290 30.55 28.24 18.75
C GLY A 290 30.20 28.38 20.22
N GLY A 291 29.75 27.33 20.91
CA GLY A 291 29.12 27.48 22.23
C GLY A 291 29.80 26.90 23.46
N MET A 292 30.94 26.23 23.35
CA MET A 292 31.60 25.74 24.58
C MET A 292 32.88 26.48 24.93
N GLY A 293 33.52 27.17 23.98
CA GLY A 293 34.64 28.08 24.28
C GLY A 293 34.18 29.47 24.74
N GLY A 294 32.96 29.90 24.34
CA GLY A 294 32.43 31.19 24.75
C GLY A 294 31.73 31.23 26.12
N LEU A 295 31.38 30.09 26.67
CA LEU A 295 30.78 30.00 28.03
C LEU A 295 31.83 30.09 29.15
N GLU A 296 33.04 29.58 28.91
CA GLU A 296 34.16 29.77 29.84
C GLU A 296 34.65 31.23 29.85
N GLU A 297 34.74 31.87 28.68
CA GLU A 297 35.13 33.30 28.56
C GLU A 297 34.03 34.25 29.09
N GLN A 298 32.73 33.91 28.97
CA GLN A 298 31.63 34.65 29.58
C GLN A 298 31.52 34.46 31.12
N LEU A 299 31.96 33.32 31.63
CA LEU A 299 31.99 33.10 33.07
C LEU A 299 33.18 33.81 33.73
N GLU A 300 34.34 33.91 33.06
CA GLU A 300 35.49 34.71 33.54
C GLU A 300 35.16 36.23 33.51
N ASP A 301 34.47 36.72 32.49
CA ASP A 301 34.01 38.11 32.43
C ASP A 301 32.90 38.43 33.47
N ALA A 302 32.02 37.46 33.76
CA ALA A 302 30.96 37.63 34.78
C ALA A 302 31.50 37.64 36.21
N ASP A 303 32.59 36.89 36.49
CA ASP A 303 33.26 36.92 37.79
C ASP A 303 34.05 38.24 37.99
N ALA A 304 34.63 38.82 36.90
CA ALA A 304 35.28 40.11 36.94
C ALA A 304 34.28 41.25 37.21
N ASP A 305 33.11 41.22 36.55
CA ASP A 305 32.05 42.20 36.79
C ASP A 305 31.46 42.07 38.22
N ALA A 306 31.42 40.88 38.78
CA ALA A 306 30.89 40.65 40.15
C ALA A 306 31.86 41.19 41.23
N GLU A 307 33.17 41.14 41.00
CA GLU A 307 34.17 41.73 41.92
C GLU A 307 34.12 43.28 41.84
N GLU A 308 33.96 43.89 40.68
CA GLU A 308 33.84 45.34 40.48
C GLU A 308 32.53 45.87 41.11
N ILE A 309 31.44 45.17 41.00
CA ILE A 309 30.18 45.52 41.67
C ILE A 309 30.27 45.36 43.19
N ALA A 310 30.99 44.39 43.70
CA ALA A 310 31.20 44.21 45.12
C ALA A 310 32.07 45.37 45.71
N GLU A 311 33.10 45.81 45.01
CA GLU A 311 33.95 46.96 45.41
C GLU A 311 33.17 48.30 45.35
N GLU A 312 32.31 48.51 44.36
CA GLU A 312 31.41 49.69 44.28
C GLU A 312 30.41 49.73 45.43
N LEU A 313 29.86 48.58 45.83
CA LEU A 313 28.89 48.50 46.93
C LEU A 313 29.56 48.72 48.31
N GLU A 314 30.81 48.30 48.47
CA GLU A 314 31.56 48.57 49.70
C GLU A 314 31.95 50.05 49.84
N ASN A 315 32.20 50.74 48.73
CA ASN A 315 32.58 52.14 48.71
C ASN A 315 31.38 53.10 48.79
N ALA A 316 30.15 52.65 48.55
CA ALA A 316 28.91 53.42 48.65
C ALA A 316 28.26 53.40 50.07
N GLY A 317 28.89 52.71 51.03
CA GLY A 317 28.40 52.55 52.39
C GLY A 317 29.07 53.37 53.49
N GLU A 318 29.90 54.39 53.13
CA GLU A 318 30.42 55.36 54.11
C GLU A 318 29.80 56.75 54.01
#